data_eadbcc2ea34b112762ff25459a010e4c
#
_entry.id   eadbcc2ea34b112762ff25459a010e4c
#
_cell.length_a   1.000
_cell.length_b   1.000
_cell.length_c   1.000
_cell.angle_alpha   90.00
_cell.angle_beta   90.00
_cell.angle_gamma   90.00
#
_symmetry.space_group_name_H-M   'P 1'
#
loop_
_entity.id
_entity.type
_entity.pdbx_description
1 polymer ?
#
loop_
_entity_poly.entity_id
_entity_poly.type
_entity_poly.pdbx_seq_one_letter_code
_entity_poly.pdbx_strand_id
1 'polypeptide(L)'
;MVLVLIAVSTGLDVWRSQSMPQGAIPPLVAQSTTGEHIDLIARSHEKPVMVYFWGTWCSVCRFVSPTINWLDSSYDVVSIAVNSGDNRRLNAYLGHHDYGFATVNDDRGSLMQQWGISAVPSVFIIKNGEVSSVTTGFSTPPGLWLRMQLAS
;
A
#
# COMPACT_ATOMS: atom_id res chain seq x y z
N MET A 1 -15.05 -23.55 16.96
CA MET A 1 -14.80 -22.12 17.23
C MET A 1 -13.75 -21.50 16.31
N VAL A 2 -12.57 -22.11 16.16
CA VAL A 2 -11.49 -21.60 15.27
C VAL A 2 -11.93 -21.50 13.80
N LEU A 3 -12.64 -22.50 13.28
CA LEU A 3 -13.15 -22.50 11.90
C LEU A 3 -14.16 -21.39 11.64
N VAL A 4 -14.99 -21.06 12.64
CA VAL A 4 -15.96 -19.94 12.52
C VAL A 4 -15.23 -18.58 12.49
N LEU A 5 -14.20 -18.43 13.31
CA LEU A 5 -13.38 -17.22 13.32
C LEU A 5 -12.63 -17.02 12.00
N ILE A 6 -12.09 -18.11 11.43
CA ILE A 6 -11.44 -18.07 10.12
C ILE A 6 -12.45 -17.73 9.02
N ALA A 7 -13.63 -18.34 9.04
CA ALA A 7 -14.68 -18.06 8.05
C ALA A 7 -15.19 -16.61 8.15
N VAL A 8 -15.36 -16.08 9.37
CA VAL A 8 -15.79 -14.68 9.57
C VAL A 8 -14.70 -13.71 9.14
N SER A 9 -13.44 -13.95 9.49
CA SER A 9 -12.34 -13.08 9.09
C SER A 9 -12.14 -13.07 7.57
N THR A 10 -12.22 -14.26 6.94
CA THR A 10 -12.14 -14.36 5.47
C THR A 10 -13.32 -13.68 4.79
N GLY A 11 -14.53 -13.85 5.33
CA GLY A 11 -15.73 -13.20 4.81
C GLY A 11 -15.66 -11.67 4.91
N LEU A 12 -15.14 -11.14 6.01
CA LEU A 12 -14.92 -9.70 6.19
C LEU A 12 -13.85 -9.16 5.25
N ASP A 13 -12.77 -9.89 5.03
CA ASP A 13 -11.72 -9.49 4.08
C ASP A 13 -12.23 -9.46 2.64
N VAL A 14 -12.98 -10.48 2.25
CA VAL A 14 -13.64 -10.52 0.92
C VAL A 14 -14.63 -9.36 0.77
N TRP A 15 -15.45 -9.12 1.79
CA TRP A 15 -16.43 -8.03 1.73
C TRP A 15 -15.76 -6.64 1.64
N ARG A 16 -14.70 -6.41 2.42
CA ARG A 16 -13.94 -5.15 2.39
C ARG A 16 -13.20 -4.93 1.07
N SER A 17 -12.74 -6.00 0.43
CA SER A 17 -12.02 -5.92 -0.83
C SER A 17 -12.92 -5.72 -2.05
N GLN A 18 -14.23 -5.90 -1.94
CA GLN A 18 -15.17 -5.77 -3.07
C GLN A 18 -15.21 -4.36 -3.67
N SER A 19 -14.98 -3.33 -2.87
CA SER A 19 -14.91 -1.94 -3.35
C SER A 19 -13.54 -1.55 -3.91
N MET A 20 -12.52 -2.38 -3.71
CA MET A 20 -11.16 -2.15 -4.18
C MET A 20 -10.98 -2.65 -5.61
N PRO A 21 -10.00 -2.12 -6.36
CA PRO A 21 -9.68 -2.64 -7.69
C PRO A 21 -9.38 -4.14 -7.63
N GLN A 22 -10.05 -4.92 -8.48
CA GLN A 22 -9.84 -6.38 -8.61
C GLN A 22 -9.16 -6.75 -9.94
N GLY A 23 -9.12 -5.82 -10.89
CA GLY A 23 -8.49 -5.94 -12.19
C GLY A 23 -7.63 -4.72 -12.46
N ALA A 24 -7.94 -3.98 -13.53
CA ALA A 24 -7.22 -2.75 -13.87
C ALA A 24 -7.30 -1.72 -12.73
N ILE A 25 -6.15 -1.15 -12.40
CA ILE A 25 -6.08 -0.09 -11.38
C ILE A 25 -6.50 1.27 -11.96
N PRO A 26 -7.01 2.19 -11.12
CA PRO A 26 -7.14 3.59 -11.52
C PRO A 26 -5.76 4.17 -11.89
N PRO A 27 -5.67 5.02 -12.92
CA PRO A 27 -4.40 5.70 -13.23
C PRO A 27 -3.89 6.48 -12.02
N LEU A 28 -2.59 6.33 -11.73
CA LEU A 28 -1.93 7.10 -10.69
C LEU A 28 -0.64 7.68 -11.26
N VAL A 29 -0.67 8.97 -11.53
CA VAL A 29 0.49 9.78 -11.92
C VAL A 29 0.62 10.90 -10.91
N ALA A 30 1.72 10.93 -10.17
CA ALA A 30 1.92 11.87 -9.09
C ALA A 30 3.42 12.15 -8.89
N GLN A 31 3.71 13.16 -8.07
CA GLN A 31 5.05 13.37 -7.52
C GLN A 31 5.09 12.88 -6.08
N SER A 32 6.19 12.24 -5.71
CA SER A 32 6.45 11.92 -4.31
C SER A 32 6.72 13.19 -3.49
N THR A 33 6.74 13.06 -2.18
CA THR A 33 7.06 14.18 -1.26
C THR A 33 8.49 14.72 -1.45
N THR A 34 9.34 14.03 -2.19
CA THR A 34 10.71 14.44 -2.52
C THR A 34 10.86 14.87 -3.99
N GLY A 35 9.75 14.90 -4.76
CA GLY A 35 9.73 15.35 -6.15
C GLY A 35 9.96 14.26 -7.20
N GLU A 36 10.04 12.99 -6.79
CA GLU A 36 10.14 11.87 -7.73
C GLU A 36 8.85 11.70 -8.53
N HIS A 37 8.96 11.62 -9.85
CA HIS A 37 7.80 11.34 -10.72
C HIS A 37 7.41 9.87 -10.64
N ILE A 38 6.14 9.62 -10.35
CA ILE A 38 5.58 8.28 -10.22
C ILE A 38 4.45 8.12 -11.22
N ASP A 39 4.62 7.21 -12.17
CA ASP A 39 3.57 6.64 -13.02
C ASP A 39 3.43 5.16 -12.68
N LEU A 40 2.41 4.84 -11.92
CA LEU A 40 2.25 3.50 -11.36
C LEU A 40 2.00 2.44 -12.44
N ILE A 41 1.19 2.76 -13.46
CA ILE A 41 0.92 1.84 -14.55
C ILE A 41 2.20 1.55 -15.32
N ALA A 42 2.94 2.57 -15.72
CA ALA A 42 4.20 2.41 -16.45
C ALA A 42 5.21 1.56 -15.66
N ARG A 43 5.39 1.84 -14.36
CA ARG A 43 6.26 1.05 -13.49
C ARG A 43 5.85 -0.41 -13.41
N SER A 44 4.55 -0.69 -13.33
CA SER A 44 4.03 -2.05 -13.18
C SER A 44 4.20 -2.91 -14.44
N HIS A 45 4.42 -2.31 -15.61
CA HIS A 45 4.78 -3.02 -16.83
C HIS A 45 6.24 -3.47 -16.85
N GLU A 46 7.12 -2.74 -16.16
CA GLU A 46 8.53 -3.12 -16.06
C GLU A 46 8.76 -4.23 -15.03
N LYS A 47 8.14 -4.09 -13.86
CA LYS A 47 8.26 -5.03 -12.73
C LYS A 47 7.06 -4.89 -11.79
N PRO A 48 6.76 -5.90 -10.96
CA PRO A 48 5.73 -5.77 -9.94
C PRO A 48 6.01 -4.61 -9.00
N VAL A 49 4.97 -3.85 -8.67
CA VAL A 49 5.04 -2.73 -7.73
C VAL A 49 4.16 -3.01 -6.52
N MET A 50 4.72 -2.82 -5.33
CA MET A 50 3.97 -2.83 -4.09
C MET A 50 3.43 -1.43 -3.82
N VAL A 51 2.12 -1.30 -3.68
CA VAL A 51 1.44 -0.04 -3.32
C VAL A 51 0.92 -0.15 -1.91
N TYR A 52 1.40 0.72 -1.03
CA TYR A 52 1.13 0.68 0.40
C TYR A 52 0.35 1.92 0.83
N PHE A 53 -0.93 1.76 1.14
CA PHE A 53 -1.77 2.81 1.73
C PHE A 53 -1.66 2.77 3.25
N TRP A 54 -1.29 3.89 3.85
CA TRP A 54 -1.04 4.00 5.29
C TRP A 54 -1.30 5.40 5.81
N GLY A 55 -1.13 5.62 7.10
CA GLY A 55 -1.21 6.94 7.71
C GLY A 55 -0.30 7.06 8.92
N THR A 56 0.17 8.27 9.20
CA THR A 56 0.99 8.56 10.39
C THR A 56 0.22 8.35 11.69
N TRP A 57 -1.10 8.46 11.63
CA TRP A 57 -2.06 8.29 12.74
C TRP A 57 -2.47 6.82 12.98
N CYS A 58 -2.09 5.93 12.09
CA CYS A 58 -2.50 4.52 12.11
C CYS A 58 -1.57 3.68 12.98
N SER A 59 -2.08 3.14 14.10
CA SER A 59 -1.28 2.34 15.03
C SER A 59 -0.80 1.02 14.43
N VAL A 60 -1.63 0.32 13.65
CA VAL A 60 -1.28 -0.94 12.98
C VAL A 60 -0.20 -0.70 11.93
N CYS A 61 -0.22 0.45 11.24
CA CYS A 61 0.79 0.81 10.25
C CYS A 61 2.20 0.89 10.84
N ARG A 62 2.34 1.22 12.13
CA ARG A 62 3.64 1.24 12.82
C ARG A 62 4.31 -0.14 12.85
N PHE A 63 3.54 -1.21 12.83
CA PHE A 63 4.05 -2.58 12.78
C PHE A 63 4.29 -3.07 11.35
N VAL A 64 3.56 -2.55 10.38
CA VAL A 64 3.67 -2.96 8.97
C VAL A 64 4.73 -2.14 8.23
N SER A 65 4.84 -0.84 8.48
CA SER A 65 5.77 0.06 7.77
C SER A 65 7.24 -0.38 7.83
N PRO A 66 7.79 -0.90 8.93
CA PRO A 66 9.16 -1.43 8.94
C PRO A 66 9.37 -2.57 7.95
N THR A 67 8.39 -3.46 7.78
CA THR A 67 8.43 -4.54 6.78
C THR A 67 8.41 -3.99 5.36
N ILE A 68 7.54 -3.00 5.09
CA ILE A 68 7.49 -2.33 3.79
C ILE A 68 8.84 -1.67 3.47
N ASN A 69 9.44 -0.99 4.45
CA ASN A 69 10.74 -0.35 4.29
C ASN A 69 11.86 -1.35 4.01
N TRP A 70 11.82 -2.51 4.66
CA TRP A 70 12.76 -3.59 4.39
C TRP A 70 12.59 -4.13 2.96
N LEU A 71 11.35 -4.32 2.49
CA LEU A 71 11.05 -4.79 1.13
C LEU A 71 11.44 -3.77 0.06
N ASP A 72 11.40 -2.47 0.35
CA ASP A 72 11.82 -1.40 -0.56
C ASP A 72 13.28 -1.53 -1.01
N SER A 73 14.12 -2.17 -0.21
CA SER A 73 15.52 -2.43 -0.58
C SER A 73 15.69 -3.41 -1.76
N SER A 74 14.68 -4.22 -2.04
CA SER A 74 14.73 -5.30 -3.03
C SER A 74 13.65 -5.23 -4.10
N TYR A 75 12.58 -4.48 -3.84
CA TYR A 75 11.41 -4.39 -4.72
C TYR A 75 11.02 -2.94 -4.96
N ASP A 76 10.21 -2.70 -5.97
CA ASP A 76 9.65 -1.37 -6.23
C ASP A 76 8.44 -1.13 -5.31
N VAL A 77 8.58 -0.16 -4.41
CA VAL A 77 7.54 0.20 -3.43
C VAL A 77 7.11 1.64 -3.66
N VAL A 78 5.82 1.85 -3.74
CA VAL A 78 5.19 3.18 -3.74
C VAL A 78 4.24 3.24 -2.55
N SER A 79 4.49 4.14 -1.62
CA SER A 79 3.57 4.36 -0.50
C SER A 79 2.66 5.55 -0.76
N ILE A 80 1.44 5.48 -0.22
CA ILE A 80 0.44 6.55 -0.28
C ILE A 80 0.03 6.85 1.16
N ALA A 81 0.45 8.01 1.65
CA ALA A 81 0.12 8.45 2.99
C ALA A 81 -1.21 9.21 3.00
N VAL A 82 -2.18 8.69 3.71
CA VAL A 82 -3.55 9.20 3.75
C VAL A 82 -3.75 10.08 4.97
N ASN A 83 -4.31 11.28 4.77
CA ASN A 83 -4.64 12.22 5.86
C ASN A 83 -3.51 12.41 6.89
N SER A 84 -2.28 12.55 6.41
CA SER A 84 -1.07 12.60 7.25
C SER A 84 -0.42 13.98 7.30
N GLY A 85 -1.14 15.03 6.92
CA GLY A 85 -0.68 16.40 6.92
C GLY A 85 -0.01 16.80 5.61
N ASP A 86 0.71 17.92 5.65
CA ASP A 86 1.44 18.42 4.48
C ASP A 86 2.76 17.65 4.24
N ASN A 87 3.41 17.94 3.11
CA ASN A 87 4.68 17.26 2.76
C ASN A 87 5.78 17.49 3.80
N ARG A 88 5.82 18.64 4.43
CA ARG A 88 6.81 18.95 5.46
C ARG A 88 6.67 18.04 6.68
N ARG A 89 5.44 17.90 7.19
CA ARG A 89 5.15 17.02 8.33
C ARG A 89 5.39 15.55 7.97
N LEU A 90 4.97 15.16 6.79
CA LEU A 90 5.12 13.80 6.31
C LEU A 90 6.59 13.43 6.12
N ASN A 91 7.40 14.30 5.50
CA ASN A 91 8.84 14.09 5.35
C ASN A 91 9.57 14.04 6.70
N ALA A 92 9.14 14.85 7.66
CA ALA A 92 9.69 14.79 9.03
C ALA A 92 9.39 13.44 9.70
N TYR A 93 8.19 12.91 9.53
CA TYR A 93 7.81 11.59 10.05
C TYR A 93 8.62 10.47 9.38
N LEU A 94 8.72 10.48 8.05
CA LEU A 94 9.52 9.50 7.29
C LEU A 94 10.98 9.53 7.73
N GLY A 95 11.57 10.71 7.86
CA GLY A 95 12.95 10.86 8.32
C GLY A 95 13.17 10.39 9.75
N HIS A 96 12.23 10.67 10.65
CA HIS A 96 12.30 10.22 12.05
C HIS A 96 12.28 8.69 12.18
N HIS A 97 11.58 8.01 11.30
CA HIS A 97 11.48 6.55 11.29
C HIS A 97 12.48 5.87 10.34
N ASP A 98 13.32 6.62 9.65
CA ASP A 98 14.24 6.12 8.63
C ASP A 98 13.54 5.32 7.51
N TYR A 99 12.33 5.75 7.12
CA TYR A 99 11.60 5.15 6.01
C TYR A 99 12.03 5.77 4.68
N GLY A 100 12.62 4.94 3.80
CA GLY A 100 13.16 5.36 2.50
C GLY A 100 12.21 5.16 1.31
N PHE A 101 11.09 4.48 1.48
CA PHE A 101 10.16 4.22 0.38
C PHE A 101 9.55 5.53 -0.18
N ALA A 102 9.42 5.59 -1.51
CA ALA A 102 8.77 6.72 -2.17
C ALA A 102 7.34 6.91 -1.66
N THR A 103 6.96 8.14 -1.34
CA THR A 103 5.66 8.44 -0.72
C THR A 103 4.92 9.53 -1.48
N VAL A 104 3.70 9.21 -1.89
CA VAL A 104 2.72 10.17 -2.43
C VAL A 104 1.85 10.66 -1.28
N ASN A 105 1.68 11.96 -1.19
CA ASN A 105 0.86 12.56 -0.13
C ASN A 105 -0.60 12.66 -0.57
N ASP A 106 -1.44 11.80 -0.03
CA ASP A 106 -2.90 11.85 -0.18
C ASP A 106 -3.52 12.58 1.03
N ASP A 107 -3.20 13.86 1.15
CA ASP A 107 -3.53 14.70 2.32
C ASP A 107 -5.03 14.83 2.61
N ARG A 108 -5.88 14.61 1.61
CA ARG A 108 -7.34 14.67 1.71
C ARG A 108 -8.02 13.31 1.58
N GLY A 109 -7.28 12.24 1.33
CA GLY A 109 -7.84 10.90 1.14
C GLY A 109 -8.53 10.67 -0.20
N SER A 110 -8.30 11.51 -1.20
CA SER A 110 -8.93 11.40 -2.52
C SER A 110 -8.47 10.15 -3.30
N LEU A 111 -7.19 9.80 -3.23
CA LEU A 111 -6.68 8.57 -3.82
C LEU A 111 -7.24 7.34 -3.09
N MET A 112 -7.28 7.36 -1.77
CA MET A 112 -7.89 6.30 -0.97
C MET A 112 -9.35 6.06 -1.40
N GLN A 113 -10.12 7.14 -1.58
CA GLN A 113 -11.50 7.07 -2.05
C GLN A 113 -11.59 6.53 -3.48
N GLN A 114 -10.75 7.02 -4.39
CA GLN A 114 -10.71 6.57 -5.78
C GLN A 114 -10.41 5.07 -5.90
N TRP A 115 -9.57 4.53 -5.02
CA TRP A 115 -9.24 3.12 -4.95
C TRP A 115 -10.23 2.28 -4.14
N GLY A 116 -11.31 2.89 -3.66
CA GLY A 116 -12.34 2.20 -2.89
C GLY A 116 -11.86 1.60 -1.58
N ILE A 117 -10.80 2.16 -0.99
CA ILE A 117 -10.20 1.66 0.25
C ILE A 117 -10.96 2.24 1.44
N SER A 118 -11.40 1.37 2.34
CA SER A 118 -12.13 1.74 3.56
C SER A 118 -11.28 1.71 4.83
N ALA A 119 -10.11 1.10 4.78
CA ALA A 119 -9.23 0.96 5.94
C ALA A 119 -7.76 0.93 5.54
N VAL A 120 -6.89 1.41 6.41
CA VAL A 120 -5.43 1.27 6.31
C VAL A 120 -4.91 0.42 7.48
N PRO A 121 -3.79 -0.28 7.32
CA PRO A 121 -2.98 -0.41 6.13
C PRO A 121 -3.64 -1.27 5.05
N SER A 122 -3.46 -0.92 3.80
CA SER A 122 -3.83 -1.76 2.65
C SER A 122 -2.64 -1.86 1.71
N VAL A 123 -2.33 -3.08 1.27
CA VAL A 123 -1.19 -3.37 0.39
C VAL A 123 -1.69 -4.03 -0.87
N PHE A 124 -1.36 -3.43 -2.01
CA PHE A 124 -1.63 -3.97 -3.34
C PHE A 124 -0.32 -4.40 -3.99
N ILE A 125 -0.33 -5.52 -4.69
CA ILE A 125 0.73 -5.87 -5.63
C ILE A 125 0.17 -5.67 -7.03
N ILE A 126 0.82 -4.80 -7.79
CA ILE A 126 0.39 -4.41 -9.14
C ILE A 126 1.38 -4.94 -10.15
N LYS A 127 0.87 -5.56 -11.20
CA LYS A 127 1.64 -6.02 -12.36
C LYS A 127 0.87 -5.77 -13.65
N ASN A 128 1.53 -5.22 -14.65
CA ASN A 128 0.92 -4.92 -15.97
C ASN A 128 -0.38 -4.09 -15.86
N GLY A 129 -0.42 -3.12 -14.94
CA GLY A 129 -1.58 -2.25 -14.73
C GLY A 129 -2.76 -2.90 -14.02
N GLU A 130 -2.58 -4.11 -13.49
CA GLU A 130 -3.65 -4.87 -12.83
C GLU A 130 -3.24 -5.30 -11.41
N VAL A 131 -4.25 -5.52 -10.57
CA VAL A 131 -4.04 -6.04 -9.21
C VAL A 131 -3.70 -7.52 -9.27
N SER A 132 -2.50 -7.89 -8.82
CA SER A 132 -2.08 -9.26 -8.62
C SER A 132 -2.56 -9.82 -7.29
N SER A 133 -2.45 -9.03 -6.23
CA SER A 133 -3.01 -9.37 -4.91
C SER A 133 -3.26 -8.13 -4.07
N VAL A 134 -4.15 -8.25 -3.09
CA VAL A 134 -4.46 -7.20 -2.11
C VAL A 134 -4.56 -7.81 -0.72
N THR A 135 -4.12 -7.07 0.28
CA THR A 135 -4.32 -7.41 1.69
C THR A 135 -4.59 -6.16 2.51
N THR A 136 -5.43 -6.28 3.53
CA THR A 136 -5.81 -5.17 4.41
C THR A 136 -5.57 -5.58 5.86
N GLY A 137 -5.11 -4.64 6.67
CA GLY A 137 -4.77 -4.86 8.08
C GLY A 137 -3.34 -5.34 8.28
N PHE A 138 -3.11 -6.00 9.40
CA PHE A 138 -1.77 -6.50 9.74
C PHE A 138 -1.30 -7.55 8.71
N SER A 139 -0.09 -7.36 8.21
CA SER A 139 0.54 -8.28 7.26
C SER A 139 1.91 -8.70 7.77
N THR A 140 2.21 -9.98 7.64
CA THR A 140 3.51 -10.53 8.09
C THR A 140 4.59 -10.33 7.03
N PRO A 141 5.88 -10.17 7.43
CA PRO A 141 6.98 -10.08 6.48
C PRO A 141 7.05 -11.23 5.47
N PRO A 142 6.95 -12.51 5.87
CA PRO A 142 6.93 -13.62 4.90
C PRO A 142 5.73 -13.58 3.95
N GLY A 143 4.57 -13.14 4.44
CA GLY A 143 3.36 -13.03 3.62
C GLY A 143 3.49 -11.99 2.51
N LEU A 144 4.00 -10.81 2.82
CA LEU A 144 4.23 -9.76 1.83
C LEU A 144 5.34 -10.14 0.84
N TRP A 145 6.43 -10.70 1.34
CA TRP A 145 7.53 -11.18 0.49
C TRP A 145 7.04 -12.25 -0.50
N LEU A 146 6.27 -13.24 -0.05
CA LEU A 146 5.73 -14.28 -0.90
C LEU A 146 4.83 -13.71 -2.01
N ARG A 147 3.99 -12.73 -1.68
CA ARG A 147 3.12 -12.06 -2.67
C ARG A 147 3.94 -11.40 -3.78
N MET A 148 5.06 -10.75 -3.43
CA MET A 148 5.97 -10.16 -4.41
C MET A 148 6.64 -11.24 -5.28
N GLN A 149 7.08 -12.34 -4.69
CA GLN A 149 7.67 -13.46 -5.43
C GLN A 149 6.69 -14.09 -6.42
N LEU A 150 5.43 -14.26 -6.03
CA LEU A 150 4.40 -14.84 -6.91
C LEU A 150 4.00 -13.90 -8.06
N ALA A 151 4.20 -12.60 -7.91
CA ALA A 151 3.92 -11.61 -8.95
C ALA A 151 5.10 -11.40 -9.91
N SER A 152 6.30 -11.83 -9.52
CA SER A 152 7.55 -11.63 -10.30
C SER A 152 7.65 -12.51 -11.52
#